data_073d56d515e5dab9abcb2bf855e1fc24
#
_entry.id   073d56d515e5dab9abcb2bf855e1fc24
#
_cell.length_a   1.000
_cell.length_b   1.000
_cell.length_c   1.000
_cell.angle_alpha   90.00
_cell.angle_beta   90.00
_cell.angle_gamma   90.00
#
_symmetry.space_group_name_H-M   'P 1'
#
loop_
_entity.id
_entity.type
_entity.pdbx_description
1 polymer ?
#
loop_
_entity_poly.entity_id
_entity_poly.type
_entity_poly.pdbx_seq_one_letter_code
_entity_poly.pdbx_strand_id
1 'polypeptide(L)'
;MLNKLLPSFLLFVAVSAHAAATDKLKSFIAGTRSAQAGFTQEVLDKSGKRIQFASGTMQFVRPGKFRWVYQKPYEQLIVGDGKKFWLYDIDLNQVTVKKLDAALGSSPAALLSGDNEIERGFVLKDIDGRDGLEWLQATPKSNETTFEKILMAFDAGSGLAVMELYDAFGHHTVLRFTELKSNPALPAKLFHFVPPVGADVLGE
;
A
#
# COMPACT_ATOMS: atom_id res chain seq x y z
N MET A 1 30.27 -59.33 -29.42
CA MET A 1 30.48 -57.89 -29.16
C MET A 1 29.14 -57.28 -28.85
N LEU A 2 28.89 -56.99 -27.57
CA LEU A 2 27.58 -56.53 -27.06
C LEU A 2 27.71 -55.04 -26.70
N ASN A 3 27.19 -54.18 -27.58
CA ASN A 3 27.18 -52.73 -27.36
C ASN A 3 26.11 -52.38 -26.30
N LYS A 4 26.54 -51.97 -25.10
CA LYS A 4 25.67 -51.40 -24.06
C LYS A 4 25.44 -49.94 -24.36
N LEU A 5 24.25 -49.56 -24.89
CA LEU A 5 23.77 -48.20 -24.91
C LEU A 5 23.39 -47.79 -23.48
N LEU A 6 24.11 -46.79 -22.94
CA LEU A 6 23.74 -46.09 -21.71
C LEU A 6 22.67 -45.02 -22.04
N PRO A 7 21.50 -45.00 -21.39
CA PRO A 7 20.55 -43.90 -21.57
C PRO A 7 21.07 -42.66 -20.83
N SER A 8 21.33 -41.59 -21.56
CA SER A 8 21.64 -40.27 -21.02
C SER A 8 20.38 -39.65 -20.41
N PHE A 9 20.31 -39.60 -19.08
CA PHE A 9 19.20 -38.98 -18.36
C PHE A 9 19.43 -37.45 -18.35
N LEU A 10 18.74 -36.72 -19.23
CA LEU A 10 18.71 -35.27 -19.22
C LEU A 10 17.88 -34.78 -18.01
N LEU A 11 18.58 -34.26 -16.99
CA LEU A 11 17.96 -33.62 -15.85
C LEU A 11 17.43 -32.23 -16.30
N PHE A 12 16.12 -32.10 -16.54
CA PHE A 12 15.49 -30.80 -16.75
C PHE A 12 15.41 -30.05 -15.41
N VAL A 13 16.32 -29.13 -15.18
CA VAL A 13 16.20 -28.16 -14.09
C VAL A 13 15.13 -27.13 -14.51
N ALA A 14 13.92 -27.28 -13.96
CA ALA A 14 12.90 -26.26 -14.09
C ALA A 14 13.33 -25.02 -13.30
N VAL A 15 13.87 -24.03 -13.99
CA VAL A 15 14.09 -22.69 -13.42
C VAL A 15 12.70 -22.07 -13.26
N SER A 16 12.20 -22.01 -12.03
CA SER A 16 10.98 -21.24 -11.73
C SER A 16 11.28 -19.77 -12.00
N ALA A 17 10.77 -19.25 -13.12
CA ALA A 17 10.82 -17.83 -13.39
C ALA A 17 9.83 -17.15 -12.42
N HIS A 18 10.36 -16.58 -11.34
CA HIS A 18 9.60 -15.68 -10.49
C HIS A 18 9.41 -14.37 -11.27
N ALA A 19 8.17 -13.92 -11.39
CA ALA A 19 7.90 -12.60 -11.95
C ALA A 19 8.50 -11.55 -11.00
N ALA A 20 9.22 -10.56 -11.55
CA ALA A 20 9.80 -9.49 -10.74
C ALA A 20 8.71 -8.75 -9.95
N ALA A 21 8.98 -8.32 -8.73
CA ALA A 21 8.02 -7.61 -7.90
C ALA A 21 7.49 -6.33 -8.55
N THR A 22 8.32 -5.70 -9.37
CA THR A 22 7.94 -4.55 -10.22
C THR A 22 6.84 -4.93 -11.22
N ASP A 23 6.92 -6.11 -11.85
CA ASP A 23 5.88 -6.58 -12.78
C ASP A 23 4.59 -6.91 -12.03
N LYS A 24 4.68 -7.46 -10.81
CA LYS A 24 3.51 -7.69 -9.94
C LYS A 24 2.84 -6.38 -9.55
N LEU A 25 3.62 -5.35 -9.19
CA LEU A 25 3.07 -4.02 -8.91
C LEU A 25 2.34 -3.45 -10.13
N LYS A 26 2.95 -3.51 -11.32
CA LYS A 26 2.31 -3.04 -12.55
C LYS A 26 1.01 -3.79 -12.86
N SER A 27 1.04 -5.11 -12.72
CA SER A 27 -0.14 -5.96 -12.91
C SER A 27 -1.23 -5.65 -11.88
N PHE A 28 -0.85 -5.46 -10.60
CA PHE A 28 -1.78 -5.06 -9.54
C PHE A 28 -2.43 -3.71 -9.84
N ILE A 29 -1.63 -2.72 -10.25
CA ILE A 29 -2.15 -1.39 -10.60
C ILE A 29 -3.09 -1.46 -11.80
N ALA A 30 -2.70 -2.13 -12.88
CA ALA A 30 -3.48 -2.23 -14.11
C ALA A 30 -4.76 -3.07 -13.92
N GLY A 31 -4.67 -4.14 -13.12
CA GLY A 31 -5.76 -5.11 -12.92
C GLY A 31 -6.72 -4.76 -11.79
N THR A 32 -6.35 -3.86 -10.85
CA THR A 32 -7.13 -3.57 -9.65
C THR A 32 -7.72 -2.17 -9.70
N ARG A 33 -8.98 -2.06 -10.12
CA ARG A 33 -9.73 -0.79 -10.12
C ARG A 33 -10.27 -0.44 -8.74
N SER A 34 -10.62 -1.44 -7.96
CA SER A 34 -11.05 -1.29 -6.57
C SER A 34 -10.45 -2.39 -5.71
N ALA A 35 -10.26 -2.13 -4.43
CA ALA A 35 -9.86 -3.15 -3.47
C ALA A 35 -10.45 -2.87 -2.09
N GLN A 36 -10.52 -3.93 -1.29
CA GLN A 36 -10.76 -3.87 0.15
C GLN A 36 -9.87 -4.87 0.88
N ALA A 37 -9.42 -4.50 2.07
CA ALA A 37 -8.62 -5.37 2.94
C ALA A 37 -8.79 -4.97 4.40
N GLY A 38 -8.48 -5.90 5.30
CA GLY A 38 -8.06 -5.55 6.65
C GLY A 38 -6.60 -5.12 6.64
N PHE A 39 -6.16 -4.39 7.66
CA PHE A 39 -4.75 -4.08 7.84
C PHE A 39 -4.35 -4.04 9.30
N THR A 40 -3.08 -4.31 9.55
CA THR A 40 -2.37 -3.94 10.77
C THR A 40 -1.25 -2.98 10.42
N GLN A 41 -0.97 -2.03 11.29
CA GLN A 41 0.09 -1.05 11.15
C GLN A 41 0.95 -1.04 12.41
N GLU A 42 2.24 -1.11 12.24
CA GLU A 42 3.23 -0.89 13.28
C GLU A 42 4.11 0.31 12.90
N VAL A 43 4.37 1.18 13.85
CA VAL A 43 5.37 2.25 13.69
C VAL A 43 6.52 1.95 14.62
N LEU A 44 7.71 1.85 14.06
CA LEU A 44 8.97 1.62 14.76
C LEU A 44 9.78 2.90 14.75
N ASP A 45 10.47 3.20 15.85
CA ASP A 45 11.45 4.28 15.90
C ASP A 45 12.79 3.85 15.25
N LYS A 46 13.73 4.76 15.18
CA LYS A 46 15.08 4.52 14.63
C LYS A 46 15.87 3.40 15.32
N SER A 47 15.48 3.01 16.54
CA SER A 47 16.08 1.89 17.26
C SER A 47 15.41 0.55 16.97
N GLY A 48 14.34 0.55 16.17
CA GLY A 48 13.52 -0.62 15.90
C GLY A 48 12.50 -0.93 16.99
N LYS A 49 12.33 -0.06 17.98
CA LYS A 49 11.31 -0.21 19.02
C LYS A 49 9.94 0.20 18.49
N ARG A 50 8.95 -0.66 18.66
CA ARG A 50 7.56 -0.33 18.31
C ARG A 50 7.02 0.76 19.24
N ILE A 51 6.65 1.90 18.64
CA ILE A 51 6.06 3.06 19.33
C ILE A 51 4.56 3.19 19.12
N GLN A 52 4.03 2.58 18.03
CA GLN A 52 2.60 2.58 17.76
C GLN A 52 2.18 1.26 17.11
N PHE A 53 0.97 0.81 17.45
CA PHE A 53 0.28 -0.28 16.76
C PHE A 53 -1.15 0.14 16.49
N ALA A 54 -1.62 -0.12 15.28
CA ALA A 54 -3.00 0.17 14.88
C ALA A 54 -3.53 -0.95 13.99
N SER A 55 -4.85 -1.06 13.90
CA SER A 55 -5.51 -1.97 12.97
C SER A 55 -6.84 -1.39 12.48
N GLY A 56 -7.29 -1.90 11.34
CA GLY A 56 -8.51 -1.41 10.75
C GLY A 56 -8.82 -2.03 9.40
N THR A 57 -9.57 -1.30 8.59
CA THR A 57 -9.97 -1.71 7.23
C THR A 57 -9.67 -0.61 6.22
N MET A 58 -9.35 -1.02 4.99
CA MET A 58 -9.16 -0.11 3.89
C MET A 58 -9.99 -0.50 2.69
N GLN A 59 -10.43 0.50 1.95
CA GLN A 59 -11.13 0.36 0.67
C GLN A 59 -10.64 1.46 -0.27
N PHE A 60 -10.50 1.16 -1.55
CA PHE A 60 -10.26 2.18 -2.56
C PHE A 60 -10.97 1.88 -3.88
N VAL A 61 -11.20 2.94 -4.65
CA VAL A 61 -11.59 2.91 -6.06
C VAL A 61 -10.73 3.92 -6.80
N ARG A 62 -9.96 3.46 -7.77
CA ARG A 62 -9.12 4.34 -8.59
C ARG A 62 -9.92 5.14 -9.61
N PRO A 63 -9.51 6.37 -9.92
CA PRO A 63 -8.43 7.12 -9.26
C PRO A 63 -8.90 7.88 -8.02
N GLY A 64 -8.04 7.97 -7.01
CA GLY A 64 -8.11 8.95 -5.92
C GLY A 64 -9.22 8.79 -4.90
N LYS A 65 -10.03 7.72 -4.95
CA LYS A 65 -11.08 7.47 -3.96
C LYS A 65 -10.63 6.38 -3.02
N PHE A 66 -10.64 6.67 -1.72
CA PHE A 66 -10.31 5.70 -0.69
C PHE A 66 -11.02 6.00 0.62
N ARG A 67 -11.16 4.95 1.42
CA ARG A 67 -11.65 5.00 2.79
C ARG A 67 -10.76 4.11 3.65
N TRP A 68 -10.14 4.70 4.66
CA TRP A 68 -9.24 4.04 5.59
C TRP A 68 -9.76 4.25 7.00
N VAL A 69 -10.12 3.17 7.67
CA VAL A 69 -10.75 3.21 8.99
C VAL A 69 -9.81 2.56 9.98
N TYR A 70 -9.24 3.34 10.86
CA TYR A 70 -8.57 2.82 12.05
C TYR A 70 -9.63 2.50 13.10
N GLN A 71 -9.52 1.30 13.67
CA GLN A 71 -10.45 0.80 14.68
C GLN A 71 -9.77 0.66 16.05
N LYS A 72 -8.45 0.49 16.07
CA LYS A 72 -7.63 0.36 17.28
C LYS A 72 -6.30 1.08 17.07
N PRO A 73 -5.69 1.66 18.16
CA PRO A 73 -6.24 1.81 19.50
C PRO A 73 -7.28 2.92 19.58
N TYR A 74 -7.29 3.88 18.63
CA TYR A 74 -8.21 5.01 18.53
C TYR A 74 -8.94 4.97 17.21
N GLU A 75 -10.18 5.41 17.20
CA GLU A 75 -10.98 5.47 15.98
C GLU A 75 -10.62 6.71 15.16
N GLN A 76 -10.17 6.49 13.94
CA GLN A 76 -9.84 7.55 12.99
C GLN A 76 -10.32 7.16 11.60
N LEU A 77 -10.84 8.12 10.87
CA LEU A 77 -11.33 7.92 9.51
C LEU A 77 -10.55 8.81 8.55
N ILE A 78 -10.01 8.19 7.49
CA ILE A 78 -9.40 8.92 6.38
C ILE A 78 -10.21 8.63 5.12
N VAL A 79 -10.65 9.67 4.41
CA VAL A 79 -11.40 9.55 3.15
C VAL A 79 -10.77 10.42 2.08
N GLY A 80 -10.53 9.82 0.91
CA GLY A 80 -10.30 10.51 -0.34
C GLY A 80 -11.56 10.44 -1.20
N ASP A 81 -12.08 11.59 -1.61
CA ASP A 81 -13.30 11.67 -2.43
C ASP A 81 -13.02 11.83 -3.94
N GLY A 82 -11.73 11.82 -4.31
CA GLY A 82 -11.22 12.08 -5.65
C GLY A 82 -10.78 13.54 -5.87
N LYS A 83 -11.03 14.44 -4.92
CA LYS A 83 -10.63 15.86 -4.96
C LYS A 83 -9.97 16.30 -3.65
N LYS A 84 -10.55 15.91 -2.53
CA LYS A 84 -10.13 16.26 -1.18
C LYS A 84 -9.70 15.01 -0.40
N PHE A 85 -8.76 15.21 0.50
CA PHE A 85 -8.35 14.32 1.55
C PHE A 85 -8.97 14.81 2.86
N TRP A 86 -9.71 13.94 3.53
CA TRP A 86 -10.37 14.17 4.80
C TRP A 86 -9.77 13.25 5.85
N LEU A 87 -9.32 13.79 6.96
CA LEU A 87 -8.92 13.04 8.13
C LEU A 87 -9.81 13.46 9.29
N TYR A 88 -10.57 12.54 9.82
CA TYR A 88 -11.46 12.75 10.97
C TYR A 88 -10.97 11.97 12.17
N ASP A 89 -10.55 12.68 13.19
CA ASP A 89 -10.25 12.17 14.52
C ASP A 89 -11.55 12.20 15.31
N ILE A 90 -12.06 11.00 15.64
CA ILE A 90 -13.39 10.86 16.26
C ILE A 90 -13.34 11.31 17.69
N ASP A 91 -12.29 10.97 18.43
CA ASP A 91 -12.14 11.28 19.86
C ASP A 91 -11.99 12.81 20.09
N LEU A 92 -11.29 13.49 19.18
CA LEU A 92 -11.13 14.96 19.23
C LEU A 92 -12.29 15.71 18.58
N ASN A 93 -13.19 15.01 17.87
CA ASN A 93 -14.22 15.58 17.00
C ASN A 93 -13.64 16.64 16.02
N GLN A 94 -12.46 16.33 15.47
CA GLN A 94 -11.70 17.25 14.62
C GLN A 94 -11.52 16.67 13.21
N VAL A 95 -11.74 17.49 12.21
CA VAL A 95 -11.57 17.16 10.79
C VAL A 95 -10.44 18.01 10.20
N THR A 96 -9.47 17.36 9.58
CA THR A 96 -8.47 18.03 8.73
C THR A 96 -8.83 17.78 7.27
N VAL A 97 -8.89 18.84 6.48
CA VAL A 97 -9.13 18.74 5.04
C VAL A 97 -7.97 19.34 4.25
N LYS A 98 -7.57 18.66 3.16
CA LYS A 98 -6.52 19.11 2.23
C LYS A 98 -6.90 18.76 0.81
N LYS A 99 -6.28 19.41 -0.18
CA LYS A 99 -6.34 18.94 -1.57
C LYS A 99 -5.72 17.54 -1.67
N LEU A 100 -6.34 16.66 -2.46
CA LEU A 100 -5.88 15.28 -2.57
C LEU A 100 -4.44 15.19 -3.08
N ASP A 101 -4.08 15.99 -4.08
CA ASP A 101 -2.72 15.98 -4.66
C ASP A 101 -1.65 16.29 -3.62
N ALA A 102 -1.94 17.21 -2.68
CA ALA A 102 -1.02 17.52 -1.57
C ALA A 102 -0.89 16.38 -0.54
N ALA A 103 -1.84 15.44 -0.51
CA ALA A 103 -1.82 14.29 0.38
C ALA A 103 -1.14 13.04 -0.22
N LEU A 104 -0.95 12.99 -1.54
CA LEU A 104 -0.38 11.83 -2.24
C LEU A 104 1.02 11.47 -1.76
N GLY A 105 1.83 12.46 -1.44
CA GLY A 105 3.19 12.25 -0.93
C GLY A 105 3.28 11.91 0.56
N SER A 106 2.17 11.87 1.29
CA SER A 106 2.16 11.73 2.75
C SER A 106 1.24 10.63 3.30
N SER A 107 0.53 9.89 2.43
CA SER A 107 -0.42 8.88 2.86
C SER A 107 -0.32 7.58 2.05
N PRO A 108 -0.16 6.42 2.71
CA PRO A 108 -0.21 5.11 2.05
C PRO A 108 -1.52 4.89 1.27
N ALA A 109 -2.63 5.37 1.84
CA ALA A 109 -3.95 5.25 1.23
C ALA A 109 -4.03 6.02 -0.10
N ALA A 110 -3.51 7.24 -0.12
CA ALA A 110 -3.45 8.06 -1.32
C ALA A 110 -2.56 7.43 -2.40
N LEU A 111 -1.40 6.89 -2.01
CA LEU A 111 -0.50 6.19 -2.92
C LEU A 111 -1.16 4.97 -3.57
N LEU A 112 -1.86 4.13 -2.79
CA LEU A 112 -2.53 2.93 -3.29
C LEU A 112 -3.72 3.24 -4.20
N SER A 113 -4.40 4.37 -3.98
CA SER A 113 -5.57 4.80 -4.76
C SER A 113 -5.23 5.72 -5.94
N GLY A 114 -3.97 6.10 -6.10
CA GLY A 114 -3.49 6.98 -7.17
C GLY A 114 -3.80 6.45 -8.58
N ASP A 115 -3.40 7.21 -9.57
CA ASP A 115 -3.49 6.80 -10.97
C ASP A 115 -2.51 5.65 -11.30
N ASN A 116 -2.60 5.13 -12.53
CA ASN A 116 -1.79 3.99 -12.96
C ASN A 116 -0.32 4.35 -13.27
N GLU A 117 0.14 5.55 -12.91
CA GLU A 117 1.44 6.07 -13.31
C GLU A 117 2.43 6.22 -12.14
N ILE A 118 2.52 5.18 -11.31
CA ILE A 118 3.45 5.17 -10.16
C ILE A 118 4.90 5.48 -10.59
N GLU A 119 5.28 5.07 -11.79
CA GLU A 119 6.62 5.36 -12.35
C GLU A 119 6.86 6.84 -12.63
N ARG A 120 5.84 7.68 -12.73
CA ARG A 120 6.03 9.14 -12.81
C ARG A 120 6.60 9.69 -11.53
N GLY A 121 6.09 9.24 -10.38
CA GLY A 121 6.47 9.74 -9.06
C GLY A 121 7.64 8.99 -8.42
N PHE A 122 7.92 7.75 -8.86
CA PHE A 122 8.88 6.87 -8.20
C PHE A 122 9.84 6.20 -9.15
N VAL A 123 11.06 5.95 -8.66
CA VAL A 123 12.01 5.00 -9.25
C VAL A 123 11.76 3.65 -8.61
N LEU A 124 11.45 2.63 -9.41
CA LEU A 124 11.18 1.27 -8.95
C LEU A 124 12.42 0.40 -9.12
N LYS A 125 12.71 -0.44 -8.14
CA LYS A 125 13.81 -1.39 -8.15
C LYS A 125 13.40 -2.67 -7.43
N ASP A 126 13.55 -3.82 -8.09
CA ASP A 126 13.42 -5.11 -7.40
C ASP A 126 14.53 -5.28 -6.37
N ILE A 127 14.20 -5.85 -5.23
CA ILE A 127 15.14 -6.17 -4.16
C ILE A 127 14.98 -7.64 -3.77
N ASP A 128 15.91 -8.17 -2.98
CA ASP A 128 15.90 -9.58 -2.57
C ASP A 128 14.60 -9.93 -1.85
N GLY A 129 14.02 -11.05 -2.25
CA GLY A 129 12.81 -11.60 -1.64
C GLY A 129 13.08 -12.05 -0.20
N ARG A 130 12.10 -11.88 0.67
CA ARG A 130 12.13 -12.36 2.05
C ARG A 130 10.75 -12.83 2.49
N ASP A 131 10.70 -13.72 3.48
CA ASP A 131 9.45 -14.27 4.05
C ASP A 131 8.51 -14.91 3.00
N GLY A 132 9.06 -15.44 1.90
CA GLY A 132 8.28 -16.03 0.81
C GLY A 132 7.55 -15.00 -0.06
N LEU A 133 7.85 -13.71 0.09
CA LEU A 133 7.30 -12.60 -0.68
C LEU A 133 8.34 -12.03 -1.64
N GLU A 134 7.87 -11.48 -2.75
CA GLU A 134 8.68 -10.74 -3.70
C GLU A 134 8.61 -9.25 -3.40
N TRP A 135 9.78 -8.61 -3.31
CA TRP A 135 9.90 -7.25 -2.82
C TRP A 135 10.43 -6.29 -3.89
N LEU A 136 9.91 -5.09 -3.86
CA LEU A 136 10.47 -3.95 -4.59
C LEU A 136 10.61 -2.74 -3.67
N GLN A 137 11.53 -1.86 -4.07
CA GLN A 137 11.70 -0.54 -3.51
C GLN A 137 11.17 0.50 -4.48
N ALA A 138 10.35 1.42 -3.99
CA ALA A 138 9.93 2.63 -4.68
C ALA A 138 10.56 3.84 -4.00
N THR A 139 11.41 4.58 -4.73
CA THR A 139 12.07 5.79 -4.24
C THR A 139 11.42 7.00 -4.89
N PRO A 140 10.91 7.97 -4.12
CA PRO A 140 10.31 9.19 -4.68
C PRO A 140 11.30 9.94 -5.56
N LYS A 141 10.84 10.49 -6.68
CA LYS A 141 11.62 11.38 -7.55
C LYS A 141 11.60 12.83 -7.08
N SER A 142 10.60 13.20 -6.28
CA SER A 142 10.45 14.54 -5.70
C SER A 142 10.84 14.52 -4.22
N ASN A 143 11.42 15.62 -3.76
CA ASN A 143 11.74 15.83 -2.33
C ASN A 143 10.52 16.35 -1.53
N GLU A 144 9.37 16.52 -2.16
CA GLU A 144 8.14 17.02 -1.50
C GLU A 144 7.36 15.90 -0.79
N THR A 145 7.91 14.69 -0.71
CA THR A 145 7.30 13.57 -0.01
C THR A 145 7.82 13.46 1.41
N THR A 146 6.99 12.95 2.33
CA THR A 146 7.41 12.66 3.71
C THR A 146 8.20 11.34 3.81
N PHE A 147 8.23 10.55 2.74
CA PHE A 147 8.90 9.26 2.70
C PHE A 147 10.19 9.32 1.89
N GLU A 148 11.26 8.76 2.44
CA GLU A 148 12.53 8.58 1.73
C GLU A 148 12.49 7.39 0.77
N LYS A 149 11.81 6.33 1.19
CA LYS A 149 11.56 5.12 0.39
C LYS A 149 10.35 4.37 0.87
N ILE A 150 9.78 3.59 -0.02
CA ILE A 150 8.68 2.68 0.25
C ILE A 150 9.08 1.29 -0.27
N LEU A 151 8.94 0.27 0.58
CA LEU A 151 9.09 -1.12 0.13
C LEU A 151 7.69 -1.72 -0.01
N MET A 152 7.47 -2.51 -1.05
CA MET A 152 6.22 -3.23 -1.27
C MET A 152 6.52 -4.69 -1.50
N ALA A 153 5.70 -5.55 -0.91
CA ALA A 153 5.83 -6.98 -1.04
C ALA A 153 4.56 -7.62 -1.57
N PHE A 154 4.75 -8.54 -2.50
CA PHE A 154 3.68 -9.26 -3.17
C PHE A 154 3.78 -10.75 -2.89
N ASP A 155 2.64 -11.38 -2.67
CA ASP A 155 2.55 -12.84 -2.57
C ASP A 155 2.62 -13.52 -3.95
N ALA A 156 2.58 -14.86 -3.95
CA ALA A 156 2.63 -15.66 -5.18
C ALA A 156 1.44 -15.37 -6.12
N GLY A 157 0.28 -14.96 -5.58
CA GLY A 157 -0.91 -14.59 -6.33
C GLY A 157 -0.92 -13.15 -6.85
N SER A 158 0.19 -12.41 -6.71
CA SER A 158 0.33 -10.99 -7.06
C SER A 158 -0.55 -10.05 -6.21
N GLY A 159 -0.98 -10.51 -5.03
CA GLY A 159 -1.64 -9.70 -4.02
C GLY A 159 -0.63 -8.85 -3.24
N LEU A 160 -0.93 -7.57 -3.01
CA LEU A 160 -0.12 -6.72 -2.13
C LEU A 160 -0.28 -7.20 -0.69
N ALA A 161 0.79 -7.73 -0.11
CA ALA A 161 0.78 -8.30 1.24
C ALA A 161 1.34 -7.34 2.30
N VAL A 162 2.43 -6.63 1.97
CA VAL A 162 3.12 -5.74 2.91
C VAL A 162 3.52 -4.43 2.22
N MET A 163 3.47 -3.35 2.97
CA MET A 163 4.02 -2.05 2.59
C MET A 163 4.82 -1.49 3.76
N GLU A 164 6.06 -1.11 3.52
CA GLU A 164 6.93 -0.51 4.52
C GLU A 164 7.31 0.91 4.06
N LEU A 165 7.15 1.88 4.94
CA LEU A 165 7.42 3.28 4.66
C LEU A 165 8.50 3.78 5.61
N TYR A 166 9.52 4.41 5.06
CA TYR A 166 10.64 5.00 5.80
C TYR A 166 10.58 6.50 5.64
N ASP A 167 10.51 7.23 6.75
CA ASP A 167 10.48 8.68 6.76
C ASP A 167 11.86 9.29 7.08
N ALA A 168 11.98 10.60 6.85
CA ALA A 168 13.22 11.35 7.11
C ALA A 168 13.56 11.49 8.61
N PHE A 169 12.64 11.13 9.52
CA PHE A 169 12.87 11.16 10.97
C PHE A 169 13.41 9.82 11.49
N GLY A 170 13.52 8.83 10.60
CA GLY A 170 13.98 7.48 10.92
C GLY A 170 12.89 6.58 11.46
N HIS A 171 11.61 6.94 11.30
CA HIS A 171 10.53 6.02 11.59
C HIS A 171 10.36 5.02 10.46
N HIS A 172 9.97 3.83 10.83
CA HIS A 172 9.65 2.73 9.93
C HIS A 172 8.22 2.28 10.20
N THR A 173 7.33 2.55 9.27
CA THR A 173 5.93 2.11 9.33
C THR A 173 5.75 0.84 8.51
N VAL A 174 5.24 -0.22 9.13
CA VAL A 174 4.94 -1.50 8.49
C VAL A 174 3.43 -1.68 8.43
N LEU A 175 2.90 -1.78 7.23
CA LEU A 175 1.50 -2.12 6.94
C LEU A 175 1.44 -3.56 6.41
N ARG A 176 0.63 -4.41 7.05
CA ARG A 176 0.34 -5.77 6.58
C ARG A 176 -1.13 -5.85 6.21
N PHE A 177 -1.41 -6.28 4.99
CA PHE A 177 -2.78 -6.42 4.49
C PHE A 177 -3.27 -7.85 4.69
N THR A 178 -4.53 -7.99 5.06
CA THR A 178 -5.20 -9.28 5.24
C THR A 178 -6.47 -9.32 4.40
N GLU A 179 -6.78 -10.48 3.86
CA GLU A 179 -8.00 -10.71 3.08
C GLU A 179 -8.19 -9.69 1.93
N LEU A 180 -7.09 -9.35 1.24
CA LEU A 180 -7.16 -8.43 0.11
C LEU A 180 -8.07 -9.00 -0.99
N LYS A 181 -9.13 -8.27 -1.31
CA LYS A 181 -10.06 -8.58 -2.41
C LYS A 181 -9.89 -7.52 -3.48
N SER A 182 -9.55 -7.96 -4.69
CA SER A 182 -9.46 -7.09 -5.86
C SER A 182 -10.81 -7.01 -6.58
N ASN A 183 -11.14 -5.82 -7.05
CA ASN A 183 -12.32 -5.49 -7.83
C ASN A 183 -13.68 -5.82 -7.18
N PRO A 184 -13.85 -5.65 -5.84
CA PRO A 184 -15.18 -5.74 -5.25
C PRO A 184 -16.06 -4.58 -5.72
N ALA A 185 -17.37 -4.83 -5.79
CA ALA A 185 -18.34 -3.77 -6.01
C ALA A 185 -18.47 -2.90 -4.74
N LEU A 186 -17.94 -1.68 -4.78
CA LEU A 186 -17.96 -0.74 -3.66
C LEU A 186 -18.94 0.40 -3.92
N PRO A 187 -19.93 0.64 -3.04
CA PRO A 187 -20.86 1.75 -3.18
C PRO A 187 -20.16 3.11 -3.16
N ALA A 188 -20.51 4.01 -4.06
CA ALA A 188 -19.90 5.34 -4.18
C ALA A 188 -20.00 6.17 -2.88
N LYS A 189 -21.04 5.94 -2.07
CA LYS A 189 -21.26 6.60 -0.77
C LYS A 189 -20.15 6.37 0.24
N LEU A 190 -19.36 5.29 0.11
CA LEU A 190 -18.23 5.01 0.99
C LEU A 190 -17.13 6.08 0.90
N PHE A 191 -17.03 6.74 -0.23
CA PHE A 191 -16.00 7.74 -0.54
C PHE A 191 -16.52 9.18 -0.47
N HIS A 192 -17.70 9.35 0.12
CA HIS A 192 -18.26 10.66 0.41
C HIS A 192 -18.17 10.92 1.90
N PHE A 193 -17.57 12.05 2.28
CA PHE A 193 -17.45 12.46 3.66
C PHE A 193 -18.08 13.84 3.86
N VAL A 194 -18.87 13.95 4.91
CA VAL A 194 -19.43 15.21 5.39
C VAL A 194 -19.01 15.35 6.85
N PRO A 195 -18.34 16.44 7.23
CA PRO A 195 -18.00 16.68 8.63
C PRO A 195 -19.23 16.58 9.54
N PRO A 196 -19.14 15.86 10.66
CA PRO A 196 -20.23 15.83 11.64
C PRO A 196 -20.57 17.22 12.17
N VAL A 197 -21.81 17.39 12.61
CA VAL A 197 -22.24 18.63 13.25
C VAL A 197 -21.43 18.91 14.50
N GLY A 198 -20.82 20.08 14.61
CA GLY A 198 -20.01 20.48 15.76
C GLY A 198 -18.56 19.97 15.69
N ALA A 199 -18.14 19.34 14.60
CA ALA A 199 -16.73 19.04 14.39
C ALA A 199 -15.94 20.31 14.08
N ASP A 200 -14.74 20.42 14.66
CA ASP A 200 -13.77 21.45 14.30
C ASP A 200 -13.12 21.10 12.97
N VAL A 201 -13.23 21.97 11.95
CA VAL A 201 -12.72 21.72 10.60
C VAL A 201 -11.53 22.61 10.33
N LEU A 202 -10.36 21.98 10.15
CA LEU A 202 -9.08 22.63 9.86
C LEU A 202 -8.66 22.39 8.41
N GLY A 203 -8.17 23.43 7.75
CA GLY A 203 -7.65 23.38 6.38
C GLY A 203 -8.63 23.94 5.35
N GLU A 204 -8.35 23.68 4.05
CA GLU A 204 -9.09 24.21 2.89
C GLU A 204 -9.62 23.09 1.99
#